data_6486e6e8587b39c66b95e65c80298b1e
#
_entry.id   6486e6e8587b39c66b95e65c80298b1e
#
_cell.length_a   1.000
_cell.length_b   1.000
_cell.length_c   1.000
_cell.angle_alpha   90.00
_cell.angle_beta   90.00
_cell.angle_gamma   90.00
#
_symmetry.space_group_name_H-M   'P 1'
#
loop_
_entity.id
_entity.type
_entity.pdbx_description
1 polymer ?
#
loop_
_entity_poly.entity_id
_entity_poly.type
_entity_poly.pdbx_seq_one_letter_code
_entity_poly.pdbx_strand_id
1 'polypeptide(L)'
;MTAVPVKEPMKESLTESLVESLAEHADRLAIHELMYRYARMVDFREWKLFDQVFAADATCDYVSSGGIAGTAREVMDWLDRALAPWPTNLHFVTNLSIDFEAARKSARTTCYFLGPMARGEMGKDQLVISSSGLYVDRVRKQPEGWRIAEREMRMTIMQGSLPEGYAIPD
;
A
#
# COMPACT_ATOMS: atom_id res chain seq x y z
N MET A 1 22.17 -46.63 -24.90
CA MET A 1 21.67 -45.21 -25.02
C MET A 1 22.59 -44.34 -24.21
N THR A 2 23.53 -43.68 -24.85
CA THR A 2 24.50 -42.77 -24.21
C THR A 2 23.82 -41.43 -24.01
N ALA A 3 23.67 -40.99 -22.78
CA ALA A 3 23.15 -39.65 -22.47
C ALA A 3 24.08 -38.58 -23.06
N VAL A 4 23.55 -37.71 -23.90
CA VAL A 4 24.31 -36.56 -24.42
C VAL A 4 24.59 -35.61 -23.26
N PRO A 5 25.85 -35.29 -22.95
CA PRO A 5 26.15 -34.38 -21.86
C PRO A 5 25.63 -32.98 -22.23
N VAL A 6 24.73 -32.43 -21.40
CA VAL A 6 24.28 -31.04 -21.53
C VAL A 6 25.48 -30.13 -21.26
N LYS A 7 25.84 -29.30 -22.24
CA LYS A 7 27.01 -28.41 -22.16
C LYS A 7 26.93 -27.50 -20.93
N GLU A 8 28.00 -27.41 -20.13
CA GLU A 8 28.11 -26.58 -18.92
C GLU A 8 27.59 -25.13 -19.07
N PRO A 9 27.90 -24.38 -20.14
CA PRO A 9 27.39 -22.99 -20.30
C PRO A 9 25.86 -22.89 -20.39
N MET A 10 25.17 -23.94 -20.83
CA MET A 10 23.70 -23.95 -20.89
C MET A 10 23.07 -24.20 -19.52
N LYS A 11 23.71 -24.96 -18.65
CA LYS A 11 23.27 -25.15 -17.25
C LYS A 11 23.46 -23.88 -16.43
N GLU A 12 24.57 -23.20 -16.60
CA GLU A 12 24.92 -21.95 -15.93
C GLU A 12 23.89 -20.85 -16.27
N SER A 13 23.60 -20.65 -17.56
CA SER A 13 22.58 -19.70 -18.05
C SER A 13 21.16 -20.00 -17.52
N LEU A 14 20.77 -21.29 -17.42
CA LEU A 14 19.47 -21.66 -16.85
C LEU A 14 19.41 -21.38 -15.35
N THR A 15 20.50 -21.63 -14.63
CA THR A 15 20.58 -21.35 -13.20
C THR A 15 20.49 -19.86 -12.93
N GLU A 16 21.20 -19.03 -13.68
CA GLU A 16 21.14 -17.57 -13.57
C GLU A 16 19.71 -17.04 -13.85
N SER A 17 19.07 -17.54 -14.89
CA SER A 17 17.69 -17.18 -15.24
C SER A 17 16.68 -17.55 -14.13
N LEU A 18 16.85 -18.71 -13.50
CA LEU A 18 16.01 -19.14 -12.38
C LEU A 18 16.23 -18.28 -11.15
N VAL A 19 17.48 -17.96 -10.82
CA VAL A 19 17.83 -17.10 -9.67
C VAL A 19 17.22 -15.71 -9.88
N GLU A 20 17.31 -15.16 -11.08
CA GLU A 20 16.72 -13.86 -11.41
C GLU A 20 15.19 -13.88 -11.31
N SER A 21 14.54 -14.92 -11.81
CA SER A 21 13.09 -15.11 -11.70
C SER A 21 12.64 -15.24 -10.24
N LEU A 22 13.36 -16.01 -9.43
CA LEU A 22 13.07 -16.14 -8.00
C LEU A 22 13.23 -14.80 -7.26
N ALA A 23 14.26 -14.02 -7.59
CA ALA A 23 14.49 -12.71 -7.01
C ALA A 23 13.35 -11.73 -7.37
N GLU A 24 12.86 -11.75 -8.60
CA GLU A 24 11.69 -10.94 -8.99
C GLU A 24 10.43 -11.36 -8.23
N HIS A 25 10.15 -12.65 -8.09
CA HIS A 25 9.00 -13.14 -7.33
C HIS A 25 9.08 -12.75 -5.85
N ALA A 26 10.27 -12.81 -5.26
CA ALA A 26 10.49 -12.35 -3.88
C ALA A 26 10.22 -10.85 -3.72
N ASP A 27 10.66 -10.03 -4.69
CA ASP A 27 10.36 -8.59 -4.70
C ASP A 27 8.86 -8.31 -4.85
N ARG A 28 8.15 -9.04 -5.72
CA ARG A 28 6.68 -8.91 -5.85
C ARG A 28 5.97 -9.24 -4.55
N LEU A 29 6.30 -10.35 -3.90
CA LEU A 29 5.74 -10.72 -2.59
C LEU A 29 6.02 -9.66 -1.53
N ALA A 30 7.24 -9.14 -1.48
CA ALA A 30 7.61 -8.10 -0.52
C ALA A 30 6.82 -6.79 -0.72
N ILE A 31 6.48 -6.44 -1.98
CA ILE A 31 5.62 -5.30 -2.29
C ILE A 31 4.16 -5.57 -1.90
N HIS A 32 3.63 -6.78 -2.11
CA HIS A 32 2.31 -7.16 -1.57
C HIS A 32 2.25 -7.02 -0.05
N GLU A 33 3.25 -7.55 0.66
CA GLU A 33 3.37 -7.43 2.12
C GLU A 33 3.48 -5.98 2.59
N LEU A 34 4.12 -5.11 1.80
CA LEU A 34 4.19 -3.68 2.08
C LEU A 34 2.79 -3.04 2.07
N MET A 35 1.94 -3.37 1.09
CA MET A 35 0.57 -2.87 1.01
C MET A 35 -0.31 -3.37 2.17
N TYR A 36 -0.18 -4.63 2.56
CA TYR A 36 -0.89 -5.20 3.72
C TYR A 36 -0.42 -4.59 5.04
N ARG A 37 0.87 -4.29 5.16
CA ARG A 37 1.44 -3.60 6.33
C ARG A 37 0.93 -2.17 6.44
N TYR A 38 0.79 -1.46 5.32
CA TYR A 38 0.14 -0.16 5.30
C TYR A 38 -1.31 -0.24 5.80
N ALA A 39 -2.13 -1.16 5.24
CA ALA A 39 -3.50 -1.36 5.67
C ALA A 39 -3.58 -1.63 7.18
N ARG A 40 -2.79 -2.57 7.68
CA ARG A 40 -2.71 -2.88 9.10
C ARG A 40 -2.30 -1.68 9.96
N MET A 41 -1.30 -0.92 9.51
CA MET A 41 -0.83 0.27 10.23
C MET A 41 -1.97 1.27 10.46
N VAL A 42 -2.78 1.51 9.44
CA VAL A 42 -3.90 2.45 9.51
C VAL A 42 -5.08 1.86 10.28
N ASP A 43 -5.50 0.64 10.01
CA ASP A 43 -6.68 0.00 10.59
C ASP A 43 -6.56 -0.16 12.10
N PHE A 44 -5.38 -0.51 12.59
CA PHE A 44 -5.11 -0.75 14.01
C PHE A 44 -4.37 0.41 14.70
N ARG A 45 -4.15 1.54 14.01
CA ARG A 45 -3.37 2.67 14.53
C ARG A 45 -1.96 2.24 15.00
N GLU A 46 -1.37 1.26 14.34
CA GLU A 46 0.00 0.81 14.62
C GLU A 46 1.04 1.75 13.99
N TRP A 47 0.99 3.05 14.30
CA TRP A 47 1.86 4.08 13.72
C TRP A 47 3.36 3.81 13.89
N LYS A 48 3.74 2.95 14.84
CA LYS A 48 5.12 2.44 14.99
C LYS A 48 5.65 1.68 13.77
N LEU A 49 4.76 1.25 12.87
CA LEU A 49 5.13 0.59 11.61
C LEU A 49 5.51 1.58 10.50
N PHE A 50 5.40 2.90 10.76
CA PHE A 50 5.63 3.94 9.76
C PHE A 50 6.94 3.75 8.97
N ASP A 51 8.06 3.58 9.66
CA ASP A 51 9.39 3.43 9.05
C ASP A 51 9.57 2.08 8.30
N GLN A 52 8.64 1.13 8.50
CA GLN A 52 8.57 -0.13 7.74
C GLN A 52 7.66 -0.01 6.50
N VAL A 53 6.87 1.07 6.40
CA VAL A 53 5.94 1.33 5.30
C VAL A 53 6.48 2.41 4.39
N PHE A 54 6.90 3.54 4.93
CA PHE A 54 7.34 4.70 4.18
C PHE A 54 8.85 4.88 4.19
N ALA A 55 9.38 5.40 3.08
CA ALA A 55 10.75 5.93 3.06
C ALA A 55 10.82 7.20 3.90
N ALA A 56 12.00 7.53 4.42
CA ALA A 56 12.20 8.70 5.28
C ALA A 56 11.84 10.03 4.58
N ASP A 57 12.00 10.09 3.27
CA ASP A 57 11.71 11.22 2.39
C ASP A 57 10.37 11.06 1.63
N ALA A 58 9.50 10.15 2.06
CA ALA A 58 8.27 9.85 1.36
C ALA A 58 7.28 11.02 1.38
N THR A 59 6.53 11.15 0.28
CA THR A 59 5.43 12.10 0.11
C THR A 59 4.11 11.39 -0.13
N CYS A 60 3.02 12.00 0.32
CA CYS A 60 1.66 11.51 0.10
C CYS A 60 0.75 12.64 -0.37
N ASP A 61 -0.21 12.29 -1.24
CA ASP A 61 -1.30 13.16 -1.67
C ASP A 61 -2.64 12.46 -1.40
N TYR A 62 -3.42 13.03 -0.48
CA TYR A 62 -4.75 12.55 -0.08
C TYR A 62 -5.84 13.61 -0.36
N VAL A 63 -5.54 14.61 -1.18
CA VAL A 63 -6.47 15.73 -1.50
C VAL A 63 -7.77 15.22 -2.10
N SER A 64 -7.75 14.14 -2.89
CA SER A 64 -8.97 13.57 -3.50
C SER A 64 -10.00 13.07 -2.47
N SER A 65 -9.57 12.78 -1.24
CA SER A 65 -10.44 12.39 -0.12
C SER A 65 -10.83 13.54 0.81
N GLY A 66 -10.53 14.77 0.44
CA GLY A 66 -10.67 15.95 1.30
C GLY A 66 -9.52 16.13 2.29
N GLY A 67 -8.43 15.39 2.09
CA GLY A 67 -7.24 15.45 2.92
C GLY A 67 -6.19 16.43 2.39
N ILE A 68 -4.96 16.22 2.82
CA ILE A 68 -3.80 17.06 2.54
C ILE A 68 -2.77 16.34 1.65
N ALA A 69 -1.87 17.12 1.07
CA ALA A 69 -0.65 16.63 0.44
C ALA A 69 0.56 17.19 1.19
N GLY A 70 1.60 16.36 1.34
CA GLY A 70 2.82 16.74 2.05
C GLY A 70 3.75 15.56 2.25
N THR A 71 4.62 15.65 3.25
CA THR A 71 5.41 14.49 3.68
C THR A 71 4.50 13.38 4.17
N ALA A 72 4.92 12.12 3.99
CA ALA A 72 4.11 11.00 4.46
C ALA A 72 3.80 11.10 5.97
N ARG A 73 4.69 11.69 6.77
CA ARG A 73 4.46 11.87 8.20
C ARG A 73 3.33 12.86 8.47
N GLU A 74 3.36 14.04 7.84
CA GLU A 74 2.28 15.04 7.97
C GLU A 74 0.93 14.46 7.57
N VAL A 75 0.90 13.72 6.45
CA VAL A 75 -0.34 13.11 5.95
C VAL A 75 -0.82 11.99 6.89
N MET A 76 0.07 11.19 7.48
CA MET A 76 -0.34 10.14 8.44
C MET A 76 -0.79 10.75 9.78
N ASP A 77 -0.18 11.82 10.25
CA ASP A 77 -0.61 12.57 11.43
C ASP A 77 -2.00 13.22 11.20
N TRP A 78 -2.24 13.75 9.99
CA TRP A 78 -3.57 14.21 9.57
C TRP A 78 -4.57 13.05 9.54
N LEU A 79 -4.21 11.92 8.95
CA LEU A 79 -5.06 10.74 8.83
C LEU A 79 -5.48 10.18 10.19
N ASP A 80 -4.57 10.17 11.18
CA ASP A 80 -4.90 9.75 12.55
C ASP A 80 -6.00 10.62 13.16
N ARG A 81 -5.92 11.95 12.98
CA ARG A 81 -6.98 12.87 13.41
C ARG A 81 -8.29 12.66 12.65
N ALA A 82 -8.22 12.52 11.33
CA ALA A 82 -9.40 12.33 10.48
C ALA A 82 -10.14 11.02 10.80
N LEU A 83 -9.40 9.98 11.16
CA LEU A 83 -9.97 8.68 11.49
C LEU A 83 -10.32 8.51 12.98
N ALA A 84 -9.95 9.45 13.85
CA ALA A 84 -10.24 9.35 15.30
C ALA A 84 -11.74 9.12 15.63
N PRO A 85 -12.73 9.75 14.93
CA PRO A 85 -14.15 9.48 15.15
C PRO A 85 -14.64 8.12 14.63
N TRP A 86 -13.80 7.37 13.95
CA TRP A 86 -14.11 6.11 13.29
C TRP A 86 -13.29 4.97 13.91
N PRO A 87 -13.76 4.35 15.01
CA PRO A 87 -12.99 3.33 15.74
C PRO A 87 -12.78 2.04 14.94
N THR A 88 -13.66 1.78 13.96
CA THR A 88 -13.53 0.63 13.06
C THR A 88 -13.16 1.09 11.66
N ASN A 89 -12.04 0.60 11.16
CA ASN A 89 -11.56 0.82 9.79
C ASN A 89 -11.08 -0.50 9.23
N LEU A 90 -11.38 -0.75 7.98
CA LEU A 90 -10.91 -1.92 7.26
C LEU A 90 -10.43 -1.49 5.88
N HIS A 91 -9.19 -1.81 5.55
CA HIS A 91 -8.65 -1.59 4.21
C HIS A 91 -8.54 -2.91 3.45
N PHE A 92 -9.34 -3.04 2.41
CA PHE A 92 -9.19 -4.10 1.42
C PHE A 92 -8.33 -3.56 0.27
N VAL A 93 -7.09 -4.04 0.17
CA VAL A 93 -6.17 -3.68 -0.91
C VAL A 93 -6.11 -4.85 -1.88
N THR A 94 -6.49 -4.61 -3.14
CA THR A 94 -6.65 -5.65 -4.16
C THR A 94 -6.12 -5.22 -5.52
N ASN A 95 -6.03 -6.17 -6.46
CA ASN A 95 -5.68 -5.93 -7.86
C ASN A 95 -4.36 -5.15 -8.02
N LEU A 96 -3.36 -5.52 -7.22
CA LEU A 96 -2.06 -4.86 -7.25
C LEU A 96 -1.32 -5.16 -8.56
N SER A 97 -1.04 -4.12 -9.34
CA SER A 97 -0.11 -4.11 -10.47
C SER A 97 1.25 -3.62 -10.01
N ILE A 98 2.32 -4.23 -10.51
CA ILE A 98 3.70 -3.89 -10.16
C ILE A 98 4.51 -3.83 -11.45
N ASP A 99 4.98 -2.62 -11.78
CA ASP A 99 5.83 -2.34 -12.94
C ASP A 99 7.23 -1.94 -12.44
N PHE A 100 8.17 -2.89 -12.48
CA PHE A 100 9.55 -2.65 -12.06
C PHE A 100 10.26 -1.69 -13.01
N GLU A 101 11.00 -0.76 -12.43
CA GLU A 101 11.95 0.09 -13.15
C GLU A 101 13.32 -0.61 -13.27
N ALA A 102 14.24 0.00 -14.04
CA ALA A 102 15.55 -0.58 -14.34
C ALA A 102 16.26 -1.10 -13.08
N ALA A 103 16.86 -2.28 -13.19
CA ALA A 103 17.57 -2.99 -12.14
C ALA A 103 16.72 -3.30 -10.88
N ARG A 104 15.39 -3.23 -10.96
CA ARG A 104 14.44 -3.48 -9.87
C ARG A 104 14.79 -2.80 -8.53
N LYS A 105 15.28 -1.57 -8.60
CA LYS A 105 15.52 -0.73 -7.41
C LYS A 105 14.30 0.08 -7.01
N SER A 106 13.38 0.26 -7.94
CA SER A 106 12.08 0.92 -7.77
C SER A 106 11.01 0.23 -8.61
N ALA A 107 9.76 0.49 -8.28
CA ALA A 107 8.62 0.08 -9.08
C ALA A 107 7.50 1.12 -8.96
N ARG A 108 6.69 1.22 -10.02
CA ARG A 108 5.37 1.84 -9.94
C ARG A 108 4.36 0.80 -9.59
N THR A 109 3.45 1.13 -8.70
CA THR A 109 2.36 0.23 -8.33
C THR A 109 1.02 0.94 -8.39
N THR A 110 0.00 0.18 -8.75
CA THR A 110 -1.39 0.64 -8.68
C THR A 110 -2.21 -0.47 -8.06
N CYS A 111 -3.01 -0.16 -7.07
CA CYS A 111 -3.95 -1.10 -6.49
C CYS A 111 -5.29 -0.46 -6.21
N TYR A 112 -6.35 -1.27 -6.14
CA TYR A 112 -7.64 -0.80 -5.68
C TYR A 112 -7.69 -0.86 -4.16
N PHE A 113 -8.36 0.13 -3.56
CA PHE A 113 -8.73 0.05 -2.16
C PHE A 113 -10.25 0.14 -1.99
N LEU A 114 -10.75 -0.55 -0.98
CA LEU A 114 -12.09 -0.41 -0.43
C LEU A 114 -11.92 -0.23 1.08
N GLY A 115 -12.38 0.88 1.61
CA GLY A 115 -12.20 1.29 3.00
C GLY A 115 -13.51 1.57 3.73
N PRO A 116 -14.27 0.54 4.18
CA PRO A 116 -15.39 0.77 5.08
C PRO A 116 -14.90 1.22 6.45
N MET A 117 -15.58 2.25 6.97
CA MET A 117 -15.37 2.79 8.31
C MET A 117 -16.69 2.77 9.07
N ALA A 118 -16.64 2.49 10.36
CA ALA A 118 -17.82 2.43 11.18
C ALA A 118 -17.61 3.07 12.55
N ARG A 119 -18.70 3.63 13.11
CA ARG A 119 -18.83 4.06 14.50
C ARG A 119 -20.20 3.69 15.03
N GLY A 120 -20.37 3.70 16.37
CA GLY A 120 -21.58 3.20 17.02
C GLY A 120 -21.58 1.70 17.19
N GLU A 121 -22.62 1.17 17.81
CA GLU A 121 -22.74 -0.25 18.15
C GLU A 121 -23.44 -1.02 17.04
N MET A 122 -22.80 -2.12 16.59
CA MET A 122 -23.35 -2.99 15.54
C MET A 122 -24.75 -3.52 15.92
N GLY A 123 -25.69 -3.39 14.99
CA GLY A 123 -27.07 -3.82 15.18
C GLY A 123 -27.95 -2.84 15.99
N LYS A 124 -27.42 -1.67 16.38
CA LYS A 124 -28.18 -0.64 17.11
C LYS A 124 -28.15 0.71 16.36
N ASP A 125 -27.06 1.44 16.50
CA ASP A 125 -26.90 2.80 15.97
C ASP A 125 -25.66 2.94 15.09
N GLN A 126 -25.15 1.82 14.57
CA GLN A 126 -23.95 1.82 13.75
C GLN A 126 -24.12 2.65 12.49
N LEU A 127 -23.30 3.66 12.35
CA LEU A 127 -23.12 4.40 11.13
C LEU A 127 -21.94 3.82 10.35
N VAL A 128 -22.14 3.52 9.07
CA VAL A 128 -21.09 3.00 8.16
C VAL A 128 -20.97 3.94 6.98
N ILE A 129 -19.73 4.31 6.66
CA ILE A 129 -19.37 4.96 5.39
C ILE A 129 -18.27 4.15 4.73
N SER A 130 -18.17 4.20 3.42
CA SER A 130 -17.14 3.48 2.69
C SER A 130 -16.57 4.34 1.57
N SER A 131 -15.27 4.43 1.50
CA SER A 131 -14.54 5.04 0.39
C SER A 131 -13.86 3.96 -0.43
N SER A 132 -13.75 4.19 -1.74
CA SER A 132 -12.99 3.32 -2.62
C SER A 132 -12.35 4.10 -3.76
N GLY A 133 -11.29 3.51 -4.32
CA GLY A 133 -10.51 4.13 -5.38
C GLY A 133 -9.22 3.41 -5.63
N LEU A 134 -8.18 4.19 -5.92
CA LEU A 134 -6.85 3.70 -6.27
C LEU A 134 -5.80 4.28 -5.32
N TYR A 135 -4.82 3.45 -4.95
CA TYR A 135 -3.49 3.93 -4.57
C TYR A 135 -2.58 3.82 -5.78
N VAL A 136 -1.92 4.92 -6.11
CA VAL A 136 -0.88 4.99 -7.14
C VAL A 136 0.41 5.33 -6.44
N ASP A 137 1.34 4.37 -6.41
CA ASP A 137 2.54 4.50 -5.61
C ASP A 137 3.80 4.41 -6.48
N ARG A 138 4.85 5.04 -6.00
CA ARG A 138 6.22 4.69 -6.34
C ARG A 138 6.87 4.05 -5.12
N VAL A 139 7.31 2.81 -5.27
CA VAL A 139 7.99 2.07 -4.21
C VAL A 139 9.48 1.96 -4.52
N ARG A 140 10.32 2.00 -3.48
CA ARG A 140 11.78 1.97 -3.59
C ARG A 140 12.35 0.87 -2.69
N LYS A 141 13.28 0.09 -3.25
CA LYS A 141 14.01 -0.95 -2.51
C LYS A 141 15.13 -0.32 -1.69
N GLN A 142 15.12 -0.57 -0.39
CA GLN A 142 16.13 -0.14 0.56
C GLN A 142 16.81 -1.38 1.19
N PRO A 143 17.91 -1.25 1.94
CA PRO A 143 18.56 -2.39 2.60
C PRO A 143 17.60 -3.20 3.48
N GLU A 144 16.66 -2.52 4.16
CA GLU A 144 15.67 -3.13 5.06
C GLU A 144 14.40 -3.59 4.35
N GLY A 145 14.33 -3.51 3.01
CA GLY A 145 13.21 -3.93 2.17
C GLY A 145 12.53 -2.79 1.43
N TRP A 146 11.40 -3.11 0.82
CA TRP A 146 10.64 -2.15 0.02
C TRP A 146 9.91 -1.12 0.89
N ARG A 147 9.85 0.14 0.43
CA ARG A 147 9.16 1.26 1.08
C ARG A 147 8.40 2.08 0.04
N ILE A 148 7.26 2.63 0.44
CA ILE A 148 6.54 3.64 -0.34
C ILE A 148 7.38 4.93 -0.30
N ALA A 149 7.75 5.44 -1.46
CA ALA A 149 8.46 6.72 -1.61
C ALA A 149 7.49 7.85 -1.99
N GLU A 150 6.48 7.52 -2.80
CA GLU A 150 5.43 8.47 -3.20
C GLU A 150 4.11 7.71 -3.19
N ARG A 151 3.04 8.31 -2.68
CA ARG A 151 1.67 7.79 -2.73
C ARG A 151 0.70 8.88 -3.16
N GLU A 152 -0.10 8.59 -4.15
CA GLU A 152 -1.30 9.35 -4.49
C GLU A 152 -2.54 8.48 -4.22
N MET A 153 -3.46 8.97 -3.39
CA MET A 153 -4.77 8.38 -3.19
C MET A 153 -5.76 9.04 -4.15
N ARG A 154 -6.39 8.25 -5.00
CA ARG A 154 -7.44 8.68 -5.92
C ARG A 154 -8.77 8.08 -5.48
N MET A 155 -9.50 8.81 -4.63
CA MET A 155 -10.84 8.40 -4.24
C MET A 155 -11.82 8.61 -5.41
N THR A 156 -12.58 7.58 -5.76
CA THR A 156 -13.52 7.62 -6.89
C THR A 156 -14.96 7.38 -6.48
N ILE A 157 -15.18 6.65 -5.40
CA ILE A 157 -16.51 6.33 -4.89
C ILE A 157 -16.54 6.58 -3.38
N MET A 158 -17.62 7.21 -2.93
CA MET A 158 -17.97 7.29 -1.52
C MET A 158 -19.41 6.83 -1.34
N GLN A 159 -19.64 5.93 -0.39
CA GLN A 159 -20.95 5.41 0.00
C GLN A 159 -21.25 5.78 1.43
N GLY A 160 -22.52 6.04 1.72
CA GLY A 160 -22.97 6.55 3.01
C GLY A 160 -22.88 8.08 3.08
N SER A 161 -23.38 8.62 4.18
CA SER A 161 -23.37 10.08 4.43
C SER A 161 -22.52 10.36 5.66
N LEU A 162 -21.70 11.39 5.55
CA LEU A 162 -20.99 11.91 6.73
C LEU A 162 -22.03 12.43 7.75
N PRO A 163 -21.78 12.28 9.04
CA PRO A 163 -22.69 12.80 10.07
C PRO A 163 -22.86 14.30 9.95
N GLU A 164 -24.03 14.79 10.33
CA GLU A 164 -24.27 16.24 10.40
C GLU A 164 -23.24 16.89 11.35
N GLY A 165 -22.64 17.99 10.90
CA GLY A 165 -21.60 18.70 11.64
C GLY A 165 -20.21 18.03 11.64
N TYR A 166 -20.04 16.91 10.93
CA TYR A 166 -18.71 16.33 10.76
C TYR A 166 -17.89 17.19 9.79
N ALA A 167 -16.74 17.64 10.25
CA ALA A 167 -15.73 18.29 9.41
C ALA A 167 -14.48 17.41 9.33
N ILE A 168 -13.95 17.27 8.12
CA ILE A 168 -12.63 16.66 7.93
C ILE A 168 -11.61 17.62 8.55
N PRO A 169 -10.65 17.16 9.38
CA PRO A 169 -9.63 18.04 9.95
C PRO A 169 -8.81 18.76 8.87
N ASP A 170 -8.40 19.99 9.18
CA ASP A 170 -7.42 20.72 8.37
C ASP A 170 -6.01 20.17 8.54
#